data_7e2a6e5289653dcf736973f7027e7606
#
_entry.id   7e2a6e5289653dcf736973f7027e7606
#
_cell.length_a   1.000
_cell.length_b   1.000
_cell.length_c   1.000
_cell.angle_alpha   90.00
_cell.angle_beta   90.00
_cell.angle_gamma   90.00
#
_symmetry.space_group_name_H-M   'P 1'
#
loop_
_entity.id
_entity.type
_entity.pdbx_description
1 polymer ?
#
loop_
_entity_poly.entity_id
_entity_poly.type
_entity_poly.pdbx_seq_one_letter_code
_entity_poly.pdbx_strand_id
1 'polypeptide(L)'
;MFLSHRKYVLEILEKAHMVNCNSSRTPVDTESKLGADGDPISDPTLYLSLAGSLQYLTFTRPKISYVVHQVCLYMHDPREPHFLALKRILRAEAEYRGVTNAVAETCWLRNLLCELHTSLSSATLVYCDNVSAIYLSCNPVLHQCTKHIKIDIHFVCDLVVAGQVRVLHVPSRYQFADIFTKELPSTLFEEFSSSLSVHCPSALTAREC
;
A
#
# COMPACT_ATOMS: atom_id res chain seq x y z
N MET A 1 12.34 0.61 16.67
CA MET A 1 12.18 1.79 15.80
C MET A 1 11.21 1.57 14.63
N PHE A 2 11.17 0.39 13.99
CA PHE A 2 10.27 0.06 12.87
C PHE A 2 8.76 0.11 13.19
N LEU A 3 8.35 -0.34 14.37
CA LEU A 3 6.94 -0.31 14.81
C LEU A 3 6.37 1.12 14.93
N SER A 4 7.21 2.10 15.25
CA SER A 4 6.80 3.51 15.41
C SER A 4 6.41 4.15 14.06
N HIS A 5 7.13 3.87 12.97
CA HIS A 5 6.80 4.40 11.65
C HIS A 5 5.54 3.79 11.03
N ARG A 6 5.34 2.48 11.26
CA ARG A 6 4.11 1.80 10.80
C ARG A 6 2.86 2.41 11.45
N LYS A 7 2.91 2.61 12.75
CA LYS A 7 1.83 3.23 13.52
C LYS A 7 1.52 4.65 13.01
N TYR A 8 2.56 5.44 12.78
CA TYR A 8 2.41 6.84 12.33
C TYR A 8 1.70 6.97 10.97
N VAL A 9 2.03 6.10 10.00
CA VAL A 9 1.34 6.15 8.70
C VAL A 9 -0.10 5.67 8.79
N LEU A 10 -0.38 4.65 9.59
CA LEU A 10 -1.76 4.22 9.85
C LEU A 10 -2.58 5.35 10.49
N GLU A 11 -2.02 6.05 11.48
CA GLU A 11 -2.67 7.21 12.09
C GLU A 11 -2.96 8.34 11.08
N ILE A 12 -2.05 8.58 10.11
CA ILE A 12 -2.29 9.56 9.04
C ILE A 12 -3.44 9.10 8.12
N LEU A 13 -3.47 7.82 7.76
CA LEU A 13 -4.52 7.27 6.89
C LEU A 13 -5.89 7.26 7.58
N GLU A 14 -5.93 6.97 8.89
CA GLU A 14 -7.14 7.07 9.70
C GLU A 14 -7.65 8.51 9.75
N LYS A 15 -6.78 9.48 10.02
CA LYS A 15 -7.12 10.91 9.99
C LYS A 15 -7.66 11.37 8.62
N ALA A 16 -7.14 10.80 7.55
CA ALA A 16 -7.59 11.12 6.21
C ALA A 16 -8.88 10.39 5.81
N HIS A 17 -9.44 9.54 6.68
CA HIS A 17 -10.56 8.64 6.38
C HIS A 17 -10.33 7.75 5.15
N MET A 18 -9.10 7.24 5.01
CA MET A 18 -8.64 6.53 3.81
C MET A 18 -8.25 5.07 4.05
N VAL A 19 -8.65 4.49 5.18
CA VAL A 19 -8.27 3.12 5.56
C VAL A 19 -8.76 2.07 4.54
N ASN A 20 -9.88 2.32 3.85
CA ASN A 20 -10.51 1.40 2.89
C ASN A 20 -10.69 2.01 1.48
N CYS A 21 -9.74 2.83 1.03
CA CYS A 21 -9.86 3.47 -0.29
C CYS A 21 -9.40 2.55 -1.42
N ASN A 22 -10.06 2.67 -2.60
CA ASN A 22 -9.65 1.97 -3.82
C ASN A 22 -8.25 2.43 -4.30
N SER A 23 -7.51 1.51 -4.94
CA SER A 23 -6.16 1.78 -5.43
C SER A 23 -6.11 2.93 -6.45
N SER A 24 -5.05 3.72 -6.43
CA SER A 24 -4.79 4.80 -7.39
C SER A 24 -3.64 4.41 -8.30
N ARG A 25 -3.78 4.61 -9.62
CA ARG A 25 -2.78 4.18 -10.60
C ARG A 25 -1.45 4.92 -10.49
N THR A 26 -1.45 6.19 -10.13
CA THR A 26 -0.23 7.01 -10.00
C THR A 26 -0.38 8.02 -8.86
N PRO A 27 0.71 8.31 -8.10
CA PRO A 27 0.68 9.33 -7.05
C PRO A 27 0.55 10.76 -7.60
N VAL A 28 0.83 10.96 -8.89
CA VAL A 28 0.82 12.28 -9.55
C VAL A 28 0.22 12.16 -10.93
N ASP A 29 -0.67 13.09 -11.30
CA ASP A 29 -0.96 13.37 -12.70
C ASP A 29 0.24 14.10 -13.31
N THR A 30 0.88 13.48 -14.28
CA THR A 30 2.04 14.05 -14.99
C THR A 30 1.64 15.21 -15.91
N GLU A 31 0.34 15.37 -16.19
CA GLU A 31 -0.16 16.33 -17.18
C GLU A 31 -0.74 17.62 -16.59
N SER A 32 -1.16 17.63 -15.32
CA SER A 32 -1.72 18.85 -14.71
C SER A 32 -0.81 19.41 -13.63
N LYS A 33 -0.25 20.60 -13.87
CA LYS A 33 0.31 21.41 -12.79
C LYS A 33 -0.82 21.78 -11.83
N LEU A 34 -0.60 21.59 -10.53
CA LEU A 34 -1.51 22.09 -9.50
C LEU A 34 -1.61 23.61 -9.67
N GLY A 35 -2.79 24.08 -10.06
CA GLY A 35 -3.10 25.51 -10.18
C GLY A 35 -3.72 26.05 -8.90
N ALA A 36 -3.88 27.38 -8.83
CA ALA A 36 -4.58 28.03 -7.72
C ALA A 36 -6.11 27.95 -7.84
N ASP A 37 -6.63 27.31 -8.89
CA ASP A 37 -8.05 27.21 -9.20
C ASP A 37 -8.74 26.08 -8.44
N GLY A 38 -10.04 26.22 -8.24
CA GLY A 38 -10.90 25.22 -7.58
C GLY A 38 -11.64 25.77 -6.38
N ASP A 39 -12.58 24.97 -5.86
CA ASP A 39 -13.37 25.35 -4.69
C ASP A 39 -12.54 25.26 -3.41
N PRO A 40 -12.82 26.13 -2.41
CA PRO A 40 -12.16 26.06 -1.12
C PRO A 40 -12.55 24.76 -0.42
N ILE A 41 -11.59 24.13 0.26
CA ILE A 41 -11.85 22.90 1.02
C ILE A 41 -12.64 23.19 2.30
N SER A 42 -13.45 22.23 2.71
CA SER A 42 -14.29 22.32 3.91
C SER A 42 -13.48 22.37 5.22
N ASP A 43 -12.33 21.69 5.27
CA ASP A 43 -11.47 21.60 6.45
C ASP A 43 -10.01 21.90 6.11
N PRO A 44 -9.59 23.19 6.13
CA PRO A 44 -8.20 23.58 5.93
C PRO A 44 -7.26 23.02 7.01
N THR A 45 -7.75 22.83 8.23
CA THR A 45 -6.94 22.33 9.36
C THR A 45 -6.51 20.89 9.12
N LEU A 46 -7.42 20.06 8.59
CA LEU A 46 -7.12 18.69 8.20
C LEU A 46 -6.05 18.66 7.09
N TYR A 47 -6.19 19.52 6.07
CA TYR A 47 -5.19 19.64 5.01
C TYR A 47 -3.80 19.94 5.56
N LEU A 48 -3.68 20.98 6.41
CA LEU A 48 -2.42 21.38 7.03
C LEU A 48 -1.80 20.24 7.86
N SER A 49 -2.62 19.56 8.64
CA SER A 49 -2.18 18.43 9.45
C SER A 49 -1.63 17.28 8.60
N LEU A 50 -2.31 16.93 7.52
CA LEU A 50 -1.90 15.87 6.61
C LEU A 50 -0.67 16.25 5.79
N ALA A 51 -0.61 17.49 5.27
CA ALA A 51 0.55 18.00 4.53
C ALA A 51 1.81 18.04 5.40
N GLY A 52 1.68 18.51 6.65
CA GLY A 52 2.77 18.48 7.62
C GLY A 52 3.24 17.08 7.96
N SER A 53 2.31 16.14 8.10
CA SER A 53 2.61 14.74 8.33
C SER A 53 3.36 14.09 7.15
N LEU A 54 2.94 14.41 5.91
CA LEU A 54 3.65 13.98 4.70
C LEU A 54 5.04 14.61 4.60
N GLN A 55 5.18 15.88 4.97
CA GLN A 55 6.48 16.56 5.00
C GLN A 55 7.44 15.85 5.96
N TYR A 56 6.98 15.43 7.14
CA TYR A 56 7.80 14.61 8.03
C TYR A 56 8.20 13.27 7.38
N LEU A 57 7.30 12.64 6.62
CA LEU A 57 7.62 11.41 5.90
C LEU A 57 8.67 11.60 4.81
N THR A 58 8.87 12.81 4.26
CA THR A 58 9.92 13.06 3.24
C THR A 58 11.33 12.83 3.76
N PHE A 59 11.57 12.98 5.07
CA PHE A 59 12.86 12.64 5.69
C PHE A 59 13.20 11.16 5.55
N THR A 60 12.19 10.32 5.57
CA THR A 60 12.35 8.87 5.42
C THR A 60 12.04 8.39 4.00
N ARG A 61 11.41 9.23 3.16
CA ARG A 61 10.95 8.90 1.81
C ARG A 61 11.16 10.05 0.82
N PRO A 62 12.40 10.33 0.42
CA PRO A 62 12.72 11.45 -0.47
C PRO A 62 12.07 11.36 -1.84
N LYS A 63 11.62 10.17 -2.29
CA LYS A 63 10.91 10.02 -3.57
C LYS A 63 9.58 10.78 -3.62
N ILE A 64 8.89 10.90 -2.48
CA ILE A 64 7.66 11.69 -2.40
C ILE A 64 7.94 13.17 -2.15
N SER A 65 9.20 13.55 -1.88
CA SER A 65 9.57 14.90 -1.48
C SER A 65 9.10 15.95 -2.49
N TYR A 66 9.33 15.73 -3.78
CA TYR A 66 8.90 16.67 -4.83
C TYR A 66 7.39 16.87 -4.81
N VAL A 67 6.63 15.79 -4.74
CA VAL A 67 5.16 15.84 -4.80
C VAL A 67 4.58 16.43 -3.52
N VAL A 68 5.15 16.06 -2.38
CA VAL A 68 4.79 16.65 -1.09
C VAL A 68 5.12 18.14 -1.07
N HIS A 69 6.26 18.55 -1.63
CA HIS A 69 6.59 19.97 -1.76
C HIS A 69 5.54 20.70 -2.60
N GLN A 70 5.07 20.12 -3.70
CA GLN A 70 4.04 20.74 -4.54
C GLN A 70 2.73 20.98 -3.77
N VAL A 71 2.25 20.05 -2.98
CA VAL A 71 1.04 20.26 -2.16
C VAL A 71 1.31 21.24 -1.01
N CYS A 72 2.51 21.27 -0.44
CA CYS A 72 2.87 22.24 0.60
C CYS A 72 2.90 23.69 0.13
N LEU A 73 3.08 23.97 -1.18
CA LEU A 73 3.01 25.33 -1.72
C LEU A 73 1.63 25.97 -1.51
N TYR A 74 0.58 25.17 -1.37
CA TYR A 74 -0.80 25.65 -1.24
C TYR A 74 -1.34 25.57 0.20
N MET A 75 -0.46 25.51 1.21
CA MET A 75 -0.89 25.46 2.61
C MET A 75 -1.63 26.71 3.08
N HIS A 76 -1.42 27.88 2.42
CA HIS A 76 -2.07 29.14 2.78
C HIS A 76 -3.53 29.23 2.28
N ASP A 77 -3.81 28.68 1.11
CA ASP A 77 -5.13 28.66 0.48
C ASP A 77 -5.35 27.31 -0.23
N PRO A 78 -5.60 26.26 0.55
CA PRO A 78 -5.79 24.93 -0.01
C PRO A 78 -7.16 24.81 -0.69
N ARG A 79 -7.16 24.25 -1.90
CA ARG A 79 -8.35 24.02 -2.74
C ARG A 79 -8.57 22.52 -2.94
N GLU A 80 -9.77 22.13 -3.39
CA GLU A 80 -10.12 20.72 -3.64
C GLU A 80 -9.09 19.96 -4.49
N PRO A 81 -8.53 20.52 -5.60
CA PRO A 81 -7.51 19.80 -6.37
C PRO A 81 -6.25 19.50 -5.56
N HIS A 82 -5.84 20.41 -4.65
CA HIS A 82 -4.69 20.18 -3.78
C HIS A 82 -4.96 19.04 -2.77
N PHE A 83 -6.19 19.00 -2.23
CA PHE A 83 -6.60 17.96 -1.30
C PHE A 83 -6.69 16.60 -1.98
N LEU A 84 -7.18 16.55 -3.22
CA LEU A 84 -7.18 15.32 -4.01
C LEU A 84 -5.76 14.82 -4.31
N ALA A 85 -4.84 15.73 -4.66
CA ALA A 85 -3.44 15.39 -4.88
C ALA A 85 -2.79 14.83 -3.59
N LEU A 86 -3.05 15.45 -2.44
CA LEU A 86 -2.59 14.99 -1.14
C LEU A 86 -3.13 13.58 -0.82
N LYS A 87 -4.42 13.33 -1.05
CA LYS A 87 -5.03 12.00 -0.88
C LYS A 87 -4.40 10.95 -1.79
N ARG A 88 -4.05 11.31 -3.04
CA ARG A 88 -3.36 10.39 -3.98
C ARG A 88 -1.97 9.99 -3.45
N ILE A 89 -1.21 10.93 -2.89
CA ILE A 89 0.11 10.64 -2.30
C ILE A 89 -0.03 9.66 -1.14
N LEU A 90 -0.96 9.94 -0.21
CA LEU A 90 -1.20 9.09 0.94
C LEU A 90 -1.60 7.67 0.53
N ARG A 91 -2.43 7.56 -0.50
CA ARG A 91 -2.87 6.26 -1.03
C ARG A 91 -1.72 5.46 -1.61
N ALA A 92 -0.91 6.09 -2.47
CA ALA A 92 0.27 5.43 -3.06
C ALA A 92 1.27 4.95 -1.99
N GLU A 93 1.42 5.74 -0.92
CA GLU A 93 2.25 5.37 0.23
C GLU A 93 1.69 4.16 0.99
N ALA A 94 0.38 4.13 1.21
CA ALA A 94 -0.30 3.03 1.88
C ALA A 94 -0.17 1.71 1.09
N GLU A 95 -0.37 1.77 -0.20
CA GLU A 95 -0.30 0.61 -1.10
C GLU A 95 1.12 0.04 -1.18
N TYR A 96 2.13 0.91 -1.30
CA TYR A 96 3.52 0.45 -1.27
C TYR A 96 3.87 -0.24 0.04
N ARG A 97 3.38 0.26 1.17
CA ARG A 97 3.53 -0.39 2.48
C ARG A 97 2.81 -1.73 2.55
N GLY A 98 1.65 -1.83 1.93
CA GLY A 98 0.93 -3.10 1.81
C GLY A 98 1.82 -4.18 1.18
N VAL A 99 2.48 -3.86 0.07
CA VAL A 99 3.43 -4.77 -0.60
C VAL A 99 4.61 -5.11 0.32
N THR A 100 5.23 -4.12 0.96
CA THR A 100 6.38 -4.35 1.86
C THR A 100 6.01 -5.25 3.03
N ASN A 101 4.85 -5.04 3.64
CA ASN A 101 4.36 -5.87 4.74
C ASN A 101 4.08 -7.31 4.27
N ALA A 102 3.40 -7.48 3.13
CA ALA A 102 3.12 -8.80 2.57
C ALA A 102 4.43 -9.56 2.27
N VAL A 103 5.44 -8.87 1.73
CA VAL A 103 6.75 -9.47 1.47
C VAL A 103 7.45 -9.85 2.78
N ALA A 104 7.38 -9.02 3.82
CA ALA A 104 7.98 -9.31 5.13
C ALA A 104 7.34 -10.55 5.79
N GLU A 105 6.02 -10.63 5.79
CA GLU A 105 5.29 -11.81 6.31
C GLU A 105 5.63 -13.07 5.51
N THR A 106 5.71 -12.95 4.20
CA THR A 106 6.10 -14.06 3.32
C THR A 106 7.51 -14.56 3.61
N CYS A 107 8.44 -13.64 3.85
CA CYS A 107 9.82 -13.96 4.21
C CYS A 107 9.88 -14.71 5.55
N TRP A 108 9.12 -14.23 6.54
CA TRP A 108 9.01 -14.90 7.83
C TRP A 108 8.46 -16.33 7.69
N LEU A 109 7.37 -16.52 6.92
CA LEU A 109 6.80 -17.84 6.65
C LEU A 109 7.79 -18.77 5.94
N ARG A 110 8.55 -18.27 4.97
CA ARG A 110 9.59 -19.06 4.29
C ARG A 110 10.68 -19.52 5.26
N ASN A 111 11.12 -18.65 6.16
CA ASN A 111 12.12 -18.98 7.17
C ASN A 111 11.58 -20.05 8.13
N LEU A 112 10.34 -19.90 8.58
CA LEU A 112 9.68 -20.90 9.43
C LEU A 112 9.59 -22.28 8.74
N LEU A 113 9.19 -22.30 7.47
CA LEU A 113 9.14 -23.56 6.69
C LEU A 113 10.53 -24.18 6.51
N CYS A 114 11.56 -23.35 6.35
CA CYS A 114 12.94 -23.81 6.28
C CYS A 114 13.39 -24.46 7.60
N GLU A 115 13.05 -23.86 8.75
CA GLU A 115 13.31 -24.42 10.08
C GLU A 115 12.58 -25.76 10.30
N LEU A 116 11.40 -25.90 9.70
CA LEU A 116 10.62 -27.16 9.71
C LEU A 116 11.10 -28.16 8.64
N HIS A 117 12.29 -27.95 8.06
CA HIS A 117 12.87 -28.79 7.00
C HIS A 117 11.99 -28.89 5.74
N THR A 118 11.08 -27.96 5.52
CA THR A 118 10.21 -27.86 4.34
C THR A 118 10.57 -26.62 3.54
N SER A 119 11.68 -26.68 2.81
CA SER A 119 12.13 -25.53 2.00
C SER A 119 11.29 -25.39 0.74
N LEU A 120 10.92 -24.14 0.42
CA LEU A 120 10.23 -23.81 -0.83
C LEU A 120 11.27 -23.62 -1.95
N SER A 121 11.15 -24.43 -3.00
CA SER A 121 12.03 -24.35 -4.19
C SER A 121 11.65 -23.24 -5.16
N SER A 122 10.42 -22.71 -5.08
CA SER A 122 9.90 -21.67 -5.96
C SER A 122 9.77 -20.32 -5.26
N ALA A 123 9.78 -19.25 -6.06
CA ALA A 123 9.49 -17.91 -5.59
C ALA A 123 8.05 -17.81 -5.07
N THR A 124 7.85 -17.08 -3.98
CA THR A 124 6.51 -16.75 -3.50
C THR A 124 5.91 -15.63 -4.34
N LEU A 125 4.66 -15.79 -4.75
CA LEU A 125 3.95 -14.81 -5.56
C LEU A 125 3.18 -13.85 -4.66
N VAL A 126 3.43 -12.56 -4.82
CA VAL A 126 2.69 -11.48 -4.15
C VAL A 126 1.91 -10.71 -5.20
N TYR A 127 0.59 -10.74 -5.11
CA TYR A 127 -0.28 -10.06 -6.05
C TYR A 127 -0.62 -8.66 -5.54
N CYS A 128 -0.48 -7.67 -6.42
CA CYS A 128 -0.78 -6.27 -6.12
C CYS A 128 -1.55 -5.66 -7.29
N ASP A 129 -2.58 -4.88 -7.00
CA ASP A 129 -3.39 -4.18 -8.00
C ASP A 129 -2.81 -2.80 -8.36
N ASN A 130 -1.76 -2.34 -7.66
CA ASN A 130 -1.09 -1.08 -7.93
C ASN A 130 0.16 -1.25 -8.77
N VAL A 131 0.10 -0.77 -10.01
CA VAL A 131 1.22 -0.83 -10.97
C VAL A 131 2.45 -0.05 -10.47
N SER A 132 2.24 1.09 -9.79
CA SER A 132 3.34 1.91 -9.27
C SER A 132 4.09 1.21 -8.15
N ALA A 133 3.38 0.51 -7.25
CA ALA A 133 3.99 -0.26 -6.17
C ALA A 133 4.82 -1.43 -6.74
N ILE A 134 4.33 -2.09 -7.79
CA ILE A 134 5.05 -3.16 -8.49
C ILE A 134 6.32 -2.61 -9.15
N TYR A 135 6.21 -1.51 -9.88
CA TYR A 135 7.35 -0.87 -10.53
C TYR A 135 8.45 -0.51 -9.54
N LEU A 136 8.07 0.05 -8.39
CA LEU A 136 8.99 0.39 -7.31
C LEU A 136 9.66 -0.85 -6.69
N SER A 137 8.96 -1.97 -6.65
CA SER A 137 9.48 -3.24 -6.11
C SER A 137 10.52 -3.90 -7.02
N CYS A 138 10.44 -3.64 -8.34
CA CYS A 138 11.29 -4.29 -9.34
C CYS A 138 12.48 -3.45 -9.82
N ASN A 139 12.52 -2.13 -9.52
CA ASN A 139 13.50 -1.19 -10.09
C ASN A 139 14.44 -0.59 -9.01
N PRO A 140 15.61 -1.19 -8.77
CA PRO A 140 16.57 -0.68 -7.78
C PRO A 140 17.30 0.61 -8.22
N VAL A 141 17.34 0.91 -9.52
CA VAL A 141 18.17 1.99 -10.10
C VAL A 141 17.71 3.41 -9.71
N LEU A 142 16.46 3.60 -9.28
CA LEU A 142 15.92 4.91 -8.87
C LEU A 142 16.28 5.31 -7.41
N HIS A 143 17.22 4.62 -6.77
CA HIS A 143 17.44 4.65 -5.32
C HIS A 143 18.68 5.42 -4.86
N GLN A 144 19.09 6.49 -5.52
CA GLN A 144 20.25 7.28 -5.13
C GLN A 144 20.05 8.26 -3.96
N CYS A 145 19.11 8.06 -3.06
CA CYS A 145 18.92 8.97 -1.92
C CYS A 145 18.78 8.27 -0.57
N THR A 146 19.64 8.68 0.35
CA THR A 146 19.67 8.57 1.83
C THR A 146 19.52 7.20 2.51
N LYS A 147 20.45 6.97 3.49
CA LYS A 147 20.74 5.69 4.17
C LYS A 147 19.56 5.01 4.90
N HIS A 148 18.53 5.73 5.32
CA HIS A 148 17.47 5.18 6.18
C HIS A 148 16.28 4.60 5.43
N ILE A 149 16.07 4.99 4.16
CA ILE A 149 14.96 4.52 3.32
C ILE A 149 15.34 3.28 2.52
N LYS A 150 16.62 3.05 2.40
CA LYS A 150 17.16 1.87 1.72
C LYS A 150 16.58 0.56 2.25
N ILE A 151 16.20 0.48 3.54
CA ILE A 151 15.86 -0.78 4.19
C ILE A 151 14.59 -1.41 3.61
N ASP A 152 13.47 -0.69 3.54
CA ASP A 152 12.19 -1.28 3.10
C ASP A 152 12.18 -1.57 1.59
N ILE A 153 12.66 -0.62 0.79
CA ILE A 153 12.68 -0.78 -0.68
C ILE A 153 13.76 -1.77 -1.11
N HIS A 154 14.96 -1.67 -0.53
CA HIS A 154 16.02 -2.63 -0.81
C HIS A 154 15.65 -4.01 -0.33
N PHE A 155 15.00 -4.14 0.83
CA PHE A 155 14.54 -5.42 1.33
C PHE A 155 13.64 -6.15 0.31
N VAL A 156 12.62 -5.45 -0.23
CA VAL A 156 11.75 -6.03 -1.25
C VAL A 156 12.52 -6.30 -2.54
N CYS A 157 13.31 -5.34 -3.02
CA CYS A 157 14.11 -5.49 -4.24
C CYS A 157 15.15 -6.62 -4.11
N ASP A 158 15.81 -6.74 -2.96
CA ASP A 158 16.80 -7.79 -2.73
C ASP A 158 16.18 -9.19 -2.78
N LEU A 159 14.99 -9.36 -2.19
CA LEU A 159 14.24 -10.61 -2.25
C LEU A 159 13.72 -10.93 -3.66
N VAL A 160 13.35 -9.91 -4.44
CA VAL A 160 12.96 -10.07 -5.84
C VAL A 160 14.17 -10.45 -6.70
N VAL A 161 15.31 -9.79 -6.51
CA VAL A 161 16.57 -10.11 -7.22
C VAL A 161 17.08 -11.50 -6.84
N ALA A 162 16.97 -11.87 -5.56
CA ALA A 162 17.32 -13.21 -5.09
C ALA A 162 16.34 -14.30 -5.57
N GLY A 163 15.29 -13.94 -6.30
CA GLY A 163 14.29 -14.89 -6.81
C GLY A 163 13.42 -15.55 -5.72
N GLN A 164 13.41 -15.00 -4.52
CA GLN A 164 12.60 -15.51 -3.41
C GLN A 164 11.14 -15.05 -3.46
N VAL A 165 10.91 -13.87 -4.01
CA VAL A 165 9.59 -13.24 -4.15
C VAL A 165 9.42 -12.71 -5.57
N ARG A 166 8.19 -12.78 -6.09
CA ARG A 166 7.77 -12.12 -7.33
C ARG A 166 6.54 -11.31 -7.06
N VAL A 167 6.59 -9.99 -7.32
CA VAL A 167 5.45 -9.09 -7.20
C VAL A 167 4.79 -9.00 -8.58
N LEU A 168 3.52 -9.38 -8.67
CA LEU A 168 2.77 -9.48 -9.92
C LEU A 168 1.53 -8.58 -9.88
N HIS A 169 1.20 -8.00 -11.03
CA HIS A 169 -0.02 -7.22 -11.19
C HIS A 169 -1.25 -8.14 -11.26
N VAL A 170 -2.27 -7.78 -10.51
CA VAL A 170 -3.61 -8.32 -10.62
C VAL A 170 -4.60 -7.17 -10.78
N PRO A 171 -5.52 -7.22 -11.75
CA PRO A 171 -6.61 -6.23 -11.83
C PRO A 171 -7.44 -6.23 -10.55
N SER A 172 -7.89 -5.04 -10.09
CA SER A 172 -8.62 -4.90 -8.81
C SER A 172 -9.83 -5.84 -8.69
N ARG A 173 -10.50 -6.14 -9.81
CA ARG A 173 -11.64 -7.09 -9.84
C ARG A 173 -11.27 -8.55 -9.50
N TYR A 174 -9.99 -8.89 -9.50
CA TYR A 174 -9.47 -10.23 -9.17
C TYR A 174 -8.58 -10.20 -7.92
N GLN A 175 -8.66 -9.12 -7.13
CA GLN A 175 -7.94 -9.00 -5.88
C GLN A 175 -8.66 -9.80 -4.79
N PHE A 176 -8.31 -11.07 -4.62
CA PHE A 176 -8.93 -11.96 -3.64
C PHE A 176 -8.82 -11.47 -2.19
N ALA A 177 -7.81 -10.67 -1.88
CA ALA A 177 -7.67 -10.07 -0.55
C ALA A 177 -8.84 -9.15 -0.16
N ASP A 178 -9.59 -8.64 -1.14
CA ASP A 178 -10.74 -7.78 -0.91
C ASP A 178 -11.88 -8.49 -0.15
N ILE A 179 -11.95 -9.82 -0.23
CA ILE A 179 -12.94 -10.62 0.55
C ILE A 179 -12.82 -10.41 2.07
N PHE A 180 -11.58 -10.06 2.54
CA PHE A 180 -11.30 -9.86 3.97
C PHE A 180 -11.35 -8.39 4.40
N THR A 181 -11.45 -7.46 3.45
CA THR A 181 -11.23 -6.03 3.72
C THR A 181 -12.31 -5.11 3.18
N LYS A 182 -13.20 -5.62 2.32
CA LYS A 182 -14.25 -4.81 1.67
C LYS A 182 -15.60 -5.53 1.72
N GLU A 183 -16.66 -4.73 1.74
CA GLU A 183 -18.01 -5.25 1.47
C GLU A 183 -18.13 -5.59 -0.02
N LEU A 184 -18.34 -6.85 -0.31
CA LEU A 184 -18.49 -7.35 -1.67
C LEU A 184 -19.94 -7.74 -1.98
N PRO A 185 -20.42 -7.56 -3.21
CA PRO A 185 -21.66 -8.17 -3.67
C PRO A 185 -21.63 -9.69 -3.50
N SER A 186 -22.76 -10.31 -3.14
CA SER A 186 -22.85 -11.75 -2.84
C SER A 186 -22.26 -12.64 -3.93
N THR A 187 -22.50 -12.29 -5.19
CA THR A 187 -21.98 -13.04 -6.35
C THR A 187 -20.46 -13.04 -6.42
N LEU A 188 -19.82 -11.89 -6.15
CA LEU A 188 -18.37 -11.76 -6.17
C LEU A 188 -17.74 -12.43 -4.94
N PHE A 189 -18.41 -12.37 -3.79
CA PHE A 189 -18.01 -13.06 -2.57
C PHE A 189 -18.00 -14.58 -2.78
N GLU A 190 -19.03 -15.15 -3.40
CA GLU A 190 -19.13 -16.56 -3.71
C GLU A 190 -18.03 -17.00 -4.70
N GLU A 191 -17.78 -16.20 -5.75
CA GLU A 191 -16.71 -16.44 -6.71
C GLU A 191 -15.33 -16.47 -6.03
N PHE A 192 -15.04 -15.49 -5.18
CA PHE A 192 -13.77 -15.43 -4.46
C PHE A 192 -13.62 -16.54 -3.43
N SER A 193 -14.67 -16.85 -2.68
CA SER A 193 -14.68 -17.95 -1.71
C SER A 193 -14.42 -19.30 -2.38
N SER A 194 -15.06 -19.53 -3.53
CA SER A 194 -14.83 -20.73 -4.33
C SER A 194 -13.40 -20.82 -4.84
N SER A 195 -12.86 -19.68 -5.36
CA SER A 195 -11.49 -19.63 -5.87
C SER A 195 -10.43 -19.84 -4.79
N LEU A 196 -10.70 -19.41 -3.55
CA LEU A 196 -9.85 -19.63 -2.39
C LEU A 196 -10.06 -20.99 -1.73
N SER A 197 -10.95 -21.82 -2.26
CA SER A 197 -11.34 -23.11 -1.66
C SER A 197 -11.84 -22.99 -0.22
N VAL A 198 -12.45 -21.84 0.11
CA VAL A 198 -13.08 -21.65 1.42
C VAL A 198 -14.46 -22.31 1.39
N HIS A 199 -14.56 -23.43 2.07
CA HIS A 199 -15.82 -24.16 2.21
C HIS A 199 -16.37 -23.98 3.64
N CYS A 200 -17.68 -23.82 3.74
CA CYS A 200 -18.33 -23.90 5.04
C CYS A 200 -18.09 -25.31 5.60
N PRO A 201 -17.54 -25.46 6.83
CA PRO A 201 -17.43 -26.78 7.42
C PRO A 201 -18.83 -27.39 7.48
N SER A 202 -18.98 -28.61 6.93
CA SER A 202 -20.22 -29.37 7.07
C SER A 202 -20.53 -29.45 8.56
N ALA A 203 -21.69 -28.94 8.96
CA ALA A 203 -22.13 -29.04 10.34
C ALA A 203 -22.02 -30.51 10.78
N LEU A 204 -21.10 -30.77 11.71
CA LEU A 204 -21.07 -32.03 12.41
C LEU A 204 -22.41 -32.10 13.13
N THR A 205 -23.35 -32.81 12.52
CA THR A 205 -24.56 -33.22 13.21
C THR A 205 -24.12 -33.92 14.46
N ALA A 206 -24.27 -33.25 15.60
CA ALA A 206 -24.24 -33.87 16.88
C ALA A 206 -25.33 -34.94 16.86
N ARG A 207 -24.97 -36.15 16.48
CA ARG A 207 -25.79 -37.34 16.72
C ARG A 207 -25.48 -37.74 18.16
N GLU A 208 -26.49 -37.51 18.95
CA GLU A 208 -26.88 -38.16 20.19
C GLU A 208 -26.02 -39.35 20.60
N CYS A 209 -25.49 -39.24 21.84
CA CYS A 209 -25.40 -40.37 22.76
C CYS A 209 -26.40 -40.14 23.88
#